data_b0be870c935ecbb0e3bdc81280427d2e
#
_entry.id   b0be870c935ecbb0e3bdc81280427d2e
#
_cell.length_a   1.000
_cell.length_b   1.000
_cell.length_c   1.000
_cell.angle_alpha   90.00
_cell.angle_beta   90.00
_cell.angle_gamma   90.00
#
_symmetry.space_group_name_H-M   'P 1'
#
loop_
_entity.id
_entity.type
_entity.pdbx_description
1 polymer ?
#
loop_
_entity_poly.entity_id
_entity_poly.type
_entity_poly.pdbx_seq_one_letter_code
_entity_poly.pdbx_strand_id
1 'polypeptide(L)'
;MGMTDFTSVFARSASLTNEDKGWLRRILEDWQVIADLSFADLMLVIPIEENNVAQLVIAAQCRSSTVVSRQVDDMVGRHLPAALVPSVMDALNGVGNGDVDHYRMVDTATVCDDFLAVKRQDRILGVIIRETNMIMHLANGH
;
A
#
# COMPACT_ATOMS: atom_id res chain seq x y z
N MET A 1 10.20 -5.75 13.21
CA MET A 1 10.74 -5.12 12.04
C MET A 1 9.92 -5.52 10.82
N GLY A 2 9.50 -4.62 10.01
CA GLY A 2 8.59 -4.95 8.96
C GLY A 2 8.80 -4.23 7.65
N MET A 3 9.88 -3.45 7.53
CA MET A 3 10.04 -2.65 6.34
C MET A 3 11.26 -3.06 5.55
N THR A 4 11.04 -3.34 4.26
CA THR A 4 12.09 -3.65 3.31
C THR A 4 12.58 -2.36 2.66
N ASP A 5 13.79 -2.38 2.12
CA ASP A 5 14.38 -1.24 1.45
C ASP A 5 13.54 -0.82 0.25
N PHE A 6 13.05 0.40 0.29
CA PHE A 6 12.21 0.98 -0.78
C PHE A 6 13.01 1.88 -1.72
N THR A 7 14.26 2.17 -1.41
CA THR A 7 15.06 3.15 -2.17
C THR A 7 15.24 2.73 -3.62
N SER A 8 15.48 1.44 -3.86
CA SER A 8 15.67 0.93 -5.21
C SER A 8 14.41 1.06 -6.06
N VAL A 9 13.24 0.88 -5.44
CA VAL A 9 11.98 1.00 -6.16
C VAL A 9 11.70 2.47 -6.51
N PHE A 10 11.94 3.39 -5.57
CA PHE A 10 11.77 4.81 -5.84
C PHE A 10 12.64 5.29 -7.00
N ALA A 11 13.84 4.72 -7.16
CA ALA A 11 14.72 5.06 -8.25
C ALA A 11 14.15 4.71 -9.63
N ARG A 12 13.21 3.74 -9.69
CA ARG A 12 12.57 3.33 -10.94
C ARG A 12 11.47 4.29 -11.39
N SER A 13 11.07 5.24 -10.57
CA SER A 13 10.00 6.17 -10.91
C SER A 13 10.56 7.47 -11.43
N ALA A 14 10.35 7.74 -12.71
CA ALA A 14 10.79 8.99 -13.34
C ALA A 14 9.86 10.16 -12.98
N SER A 15 8.64 9.90 -12.57
CA SER A 15 7.68 10.95 -12.28
C SER A 15 7.80 11.55 -10.88
N LEU A 16 8.50 10.86 -9.97
CA LEU A 16 8.69 11.34 -8.61
C LEU A 16 9.94 12.22 -8.54
N THR A 17 9.78 13.43 -8.02
CA THR A 17 10.91 14.32 -7.76
C THR A 17 11.63 13.87 -6.50
N ASN A 18 12.81 14.44 -6.25
CA ASN A 18 13.54 14.14 -5.02
C ASN A 18 12.73 14.58 -3.78
N GLU A 19 12.02 15.69 -3.88
CA GLU A 19 11.16 16.17 -2.80
C GLU A 19 9.98 15.21 -2.57
N ASP A 20 9.41 14.67 -3.64
CA ASP A 20 8.35 13.66 -3.54
C ASP A 20 8.84 12.42 -2.81
N LYS A 21 10.02 11.94 -3.18
CA LYS A 21 10.62 10.77 -2.55
C LYS A 21 10.90 11.02 -1.06
N GLY A 22 11.36 12.22 -0.74
CA GLY A 22 11.56 12.62 0.66
C GLY A 22 10.26 12.64 1.45
N TRP A 23 9.18 13.11 0.85
CA TRP A 23 7.85 13.10 1.47
C TRP A 23 7.39 11.68 1.77
N LEU A 24 7.55 10.77 0.79
CA LEU A 24 7.17 9.38 0.97
C LEU A 24 8.01 8.70 2.07
N ARG A 25 9.32 9.01 2.14
CA ARG A 25 10.17 8.47 3.19
C ARG A 25 9.71 8.89 4.58
N ARG A 26 9.25 10.13 4.73
CA ARG A 26 8.73 10.60 6.02
C ARG A 26 7.49 9.83 6.43
N ILE A 27 6.60 9.54 5.48
CA ILE A 27 5.41 8.73 5.76
C ILE A 27 5.82 7.35 6.24
N LEU A 28 6.85 6.76 5.60
CA LEU A 28 7.29 5.42 5.94
C LEU A 28 7.99 5.33 7.29
N GLU A 29 8.48 6.43 7.83
CA GLU A 29 9.14 6.44 9.14
C GLU A 29 8.21 5.99 10.26
N ASP A 30 6.92 6.28 10.17
CA ASP A 30 5.95 5.97 11.21
C ASP A 30 5.11 4.74 10.88
N TRP A 31 5.45 4.01 9.84
CA TRP A 31 4.61 2.93 9.32
C TRP A 31 4.35 1.80 10.30
N GLN A 32 5.37 1.38 11.07
CA GLN A 32 5.19 0.27 12.00
C GLN A 32 4.16 0.62 13.07
N VAL A 33 4.18 1.85 13.56
CA VAL A 33 3.20 2.31 14.54
C VAL A 33 1.80 2.32 13.92
N ILE A 34 1.68 2.82 12.70
CA ILE A 34 0.38 2.87 12.01
C ILE A 34 -0.17 1.47 11.77
N ALA A 35 0.67 0.55 11.31
CA ALA A 35 0.26 -0.83 11.07
C ALA A 35 -0.20 -1.49 12.37
N ASP A 36 0.53 -1.31 13.45
CA ASP A 36 0.21 -1.91 14.74
C ASP A 36 -1.08 -1.34 15.32
N LEU A 37 -1.26 -0.03 15.25
CA LEU A 37 -2.47 0.62 15.76
C LEU A 37 -3.71 0.26 14.94
N SER A 38 -3.53 -0.03 13.67
CA SER A 38 -4.64 -0.37 12.76
C SER A 38 -4.94 -1.86 12.71
N PHE A 39 -4.10 -2.71 13.32
CA PHE A 39 -4.17 -4.17 13.19
C PHE A 39 -4.21 -4.58 11.71
N ALA A 40 -3.37 -3.95 10.89
CA ALA A 40 -3.42 -4.10 9.45
C ALA A 40 -2.03 -4.09 8.84
N ASP A 41 -1.90 -4.74 7.70
CA ASP A 41 -0.69 -4.65 6.88
C ASP A 41 -0.83 -3.46 5.94
N LEU A 42 0.28 -2.81 5.66
CA LEU A 42 0.33 -1.65 4.77
C LEU A 42 1.24 -1.92 3.59
N MET A 43 0.82 -1.47 2.42
CA MET A 43 1.65 -1.49 1.20
C MET A 43 1.57 -0.12 0.54
N LEU A 44 2.71 0.40 0.11
CA LEU A 44 2.75 1.61 -0.72
C LEU A 44 2.94 1.19 -2.17
N VAL A 45 2.02 1.61 -3.03
CA VAL A 45 2.07 1.35 -4.47
C VAL A 45 2.38 2.66 -5.18
N ILE A 46 3.36 2.62 -6.07
CA ILE A 46 3.68 3.79 -6.90
C ILE A 46 3.65 3.42 -8.38
N PRO A 47 3.34 4.38 -9.25
CA PRO A 47 3.46 4.16 -10.69
C PRO A 47 4.92 4.30 -11.11
N ILE A 48 5.37 3.41 -11.98
CA ILE A 48 6.68 3.50 -12.63
C ILE A 48 6.49 3.32 -14.12
N GLU A 49 7.53 3.62 -14.88
CA GLU A 49 7.56 3.33 -16.31
C GLU A 49 8.65 2.31 -16.60
N GLU A 50 8.26 1.23 -17.27
CA GLU A 50 9.19 0.22 -17.76
C GLU A 50 8.91 -0.01 -19.23
N ASN A 51 9.94 0.12 -20.07
CA ASN A 51 9.82 -0.07 -21.51
C ASN A 51 8.69 0.79 -22.12
N ASN A 52 8.56 2.02 -21.62
CA ASN A 52 7.55 3.00 -22.02
C ASN A 52 6.11 2.57 -21.69
N VAL A 53 5.95 1.62 -20.78
CA VAL A 53 4.64 1.18 -20.30
C VAL A 53 4.52 1.52 -18.82
N ALA A 54 3.40 2.13 -18.45
CA ALA A 54 3.13 2.45 -17.05
C ALA A 54 2.81 1.15 -16.29
N GLN A 55 3.47 0.97 -15.15
CA GLN A 55 3.29 -0.19 -14.30
C GLN A 55 3.04 0.29 -12.86
N LEU A 56 2.31 -0.51 -12.10
CA LEU A 56 2.12 -0.28 -10.67
C LEU A 56 2.96 -1.29 -9.90
N VAL A 57 3.84 -0.79 -9.04
CA VAL A 57 4.71 -1.66 -8.24
C VAL A 57 4.58 -1.34 -6.77
N ILE A 58 4.84 -2.34 -5.95
CA ILE A 58 4.84 -2.20 -4.50
C ILE A 58 6.19 -1.65 -4.10
N ALA A 59 6.19 -0.43 -3.57
CA ALA A 59 7.42 0.27 -3.19
C ALA A 59 7.83 0.01 -1.76
N ALA A 60 6.86 -0.26 -0.88
CA ALA A 60 7.13 -0.51 0.52
C ALA A 60 6.04 -1.40 1.10
N GLN A 61 6.39 -2.14 2.12
CA GLN A 61 5.48 -3.06 2.78
C GLN A 61 5.79 -3.05 4.27
N CYS A 62 4.75 -2.97 5.09
CA CYS A 62 4.89 -3.03 6.53
C CYS A 62 3.82 -3.95 7.10
N ARG A 63 4.24 -4.95 7.85
CA ARG A 63 3.31 -5.89 8.47
C ARG A 63 3.03 -5.46 9.89
N SER A 64 1.78 -5.64 10.32
CA SER A 64 1.45 -5.44 11.72
C SER A 64 2.14 -6.49 12.58
N SER A 65 2.74 -6.06 13.68
CA SER A 65 3.33 -6.99 14.64
C SER A 65 2.31 -7.47 15.68
N THR A 66 1.10 -6.92 15.65
CA THR A 66 0.06 -7.21 16.64
C THR A 66 -0.90 -8.30 16.20
N VAL A 67 -0.88 -8.70 14.94
CA VAL A 67 -1.75 -9.75 14.38
C VAL A 67 -0.92 -10.64 13.46
N VAL A 68 -1.48 -11.79 13.13
CA VAL A 68 -0.87 -12.67 12.13
C VAL A 68 -1.00 -12.02 10.76
N SER A 69 0.14 -11.74 10.14
CA SER A 69 0.16 -11.10 8.83
C SER A 69 -0.19 -12.08 7.73
N ARG A 70 -0.93 -11.61 6.76
CA ARG A 70 -1.22 -12.36 5.54
C ARG A 70 -0.05 -12.31 4.56
N GLN A 71 0.74 -11.25 4.61
CA GLN A 71 1.84 -11.03 3.68
C GLN A 71 3.09 -11.65 4.27
N VAL A 72 3.29 -12.95 4.03
CA VAL A 72 4.47 -13.64 4.53
C VAL A 72 5.69 -13.43 3.64
N ASP A 73 5.48 -13.09 2.37
CA ASP A 73 6.55 -12.84 1.42
C ASP A 73 6.83 -11.34 1.29
N ASP A 74 8.07 -11.03 0.95
CA ASP A 74 8.46 -9.67 0.62
C ASP A 74 7.94 -9.33 -0.78
N MET A 75 7.02 -8.38 -0.86
CA MET A 75 6.39 -7.97 -2.10
C MET A 75 7.05 -6.74 -2.72
N VAL A 76 8.01 -6.13 -2.04
CA VAL A 76 8.64 -4.89 -2.53
C VAL A 76 9.33 -5.14 -3.87
N GLY A 77 9.08 -4.25 -4.81
CA GLY A 77 9.61 -4.35 -6.17
C GLY A 77 8.77 -5.15 -7.12
N ARG A 78 7.76 -5.85 -6.64
CA ARG A 78 6.88 -6.66 -7.50
C ARG A 78 5.73 -5.83 -8.04
N HIS A 79 5.20 -6.26 -9.17
CA HIS A 79 4.02 -5.65 -9.73
C HIS A 79 2.82 -5.91 -8.82
N LEU A 80 1.90 -4.94 -8.79
CA LEU A 80 0.67 -5.06 -8.01
C LEU A 80 -0.18 -6.22 -8.56
N PRO A 81 -0.74 -7.07 -7.68
CA PRO A 81 -1.67 -8.10 -8.13
C PRO A 81 -2.82 -7.52 -8.95
N ALA A 82 -3.20 -8.21 -10.01
CA ALA A 82 -4.19 -7.71 -10.96
C ALA A 82 -5.53 -7.38 -10.31
N ALA A 83 -5.92 -8.12 -9.29
CA ALA A 83 -7.19 -7.89 -8.60
C ALA A 83 -7.27 -6.52 -7.93
N LEU A 84 -6.13 -5.93 -7.57
CA LEU A 84 -6.08 -4.64 -6.87
C LEU A 84 -5.89 -3.45 -7.82
N VAL A 85 -5.52 -3.72 -9.08
CA VAL A 85 -5.19 -2.65 -10.03
C VAL A 85 -6.33 -1.66 -10.25
N PRO A 86 -7.59 -2.08 -10.47
CA PRO A 86 -8.66 -1.12 -10.72
C PRO A 86 -8.86 -0.13 -9.57
N SER A 87 -8.82 -0.60 -8.32
CA SER A 87 -9.02 0.26 -7.16
C SER A 87 -7.87 1.23 -6.98
N VAL A 88 -6.64 0.78 -7.24
CA VAL A 88 -5.46 1.65 -7.15
C VAL A 88 -5.49 2.70 -8.25
N MET A 89 -5.88 2.32 -9.47
CA MET A 89 -6.01 3.28 -10.57
C MET A 89 -7.06 4.33 -10.26
N ASP A 90 -8.19 3.95 -9.68
CA ASP A 90 -9.21 4.90 -9.26
C ASP A 90 -8.64 5.90 -8.25
N ALA A 91 -7.93 5.43 -7.25
CA ALA A 91 -7.33 6.29 -6.25
C ALA A 91 -6.30 7.24 -6.87
N LEU A 92 -5.48 6.76 -7.82
CA LEU A 92 -4.50 7.59 -8.51
C LEU A 92 -5.17 8.67 -9.37
N ASN A 93 -6.38 8.42 -9.86
CA ASN A 93 -7.13 9.36 -10.66
C ASN A 93 -8.03 10.27 -9.81
N GLY A 94 -7.90 10.20 -8.49
CA GLY A 94 -8.67 11.04 -7.59
C GLY A 94 -10.11 10.58 -7.38
N VAL A 95 -10.45 9.37 -7.82
CA VAL A 95 -11.77 8.79 -7.60
C VAL A 95 -11.78 8.17 -6.21
N GLY A 96 -12.63 8.67 -5.33
CA GLY A 96 -12.74 8.13 -3.97
C GLY A 96 -13.42 6.78 -3.95
N ASN A 97 -13.15 6.01 -2.91
CA ASN A 97 -13.79 4.71 -2.72
C ASN A 97 -15.24 4.85 -2.23
N GLY A 98 -15.64 6.05 -1.84
CA GLY A 98 -16.93 6.26 -1.24
C GLY A 98 -17.05 5.49 0.07
N ASP A 99 -18.26 4.99 0.33
CA ASP A 99 -18.53 4.21 1.53
C ASP A 99 -18.52 2.71 1.26
N VAL A 100 -17.94 2.29 0.14
CA VAL A 100 -17.91 0.89 -0.26
C VAL A 100 -16.66 0.22 0.29
N ASP A 101 -16.85 -0.81 1.10
CA ASP A 101 -15.76 -1.63 1.59
C ASP A 101 -15.32 -2.60 0.50
N HIS A 102 -14.02 -2.81 0.40
CA HIS A 102 -13.43 -3.70 -0.60
C HIS A 102 -12.99 -5.00 0.06
N TYR A 103 -13.88 -5.99 0.04
CA TYR A 103 -13.59 -7.29 0.62
C TYR A 103 -13.11 -8.26 -0.44
N ARG A 104 -12.19 -9.13 -0.07
CA ARG A 104 -11.75 -10.23 -0.93
C ARG A 104 -11.34 -11.42 -0.09
N MET A 105 -11.31 -12.57 -0.72
CA MET A 105 -10.83 -13.79 -0.07
C MET A 105 -9.38 -14.01 -0.44
N VAL A 106 -8.56 -14.27 0.58
CA VAL A 106 -7.17 -14.65 0.40
C VAL A 106 -6.99 -15.95 1.16
N ASP A 107 -6.73 -17.03 0.45
CA ASP A 107 -6.76 -18.39 1.01
C ASP A 107 -8.14 -18.65 1.62
N THR A 108 -8.24 -18.81 2.92
CA THR A 108 -9.51 -19.04 3.61
C THR A 108 -9.96 -17.84 4.43
N ALA A 109 -9.25 -16.74 4.34
CA ALA A 109 -9.53 -15.55 5.14
C ALA A 109 -10.19 -14.46 4.30
N THR A 110 -11.11 -13.72 4.92
CA THR A 110 -11.67 -12.52 4.34
C THR A 110 -10.84 -11.34 4.78
N VAL A 111 -10.38 -10.54 3.82
CA VAL A 111 -9.64 -9.31 4.10
C VAL A 111 -10.40 -8.12 3.56
N CYS A 112 -10.23 -6.98 4.22
CA CYS A 112 -10.78 -5.71 3.76
C CYS A 112 -9.60 -4.83 3.34
N ASP A 113 -9.66 -4.31 2.12
CA ASP A 113 -8.65 -3.41 1.58
C ASP A 113 -9.17 -1.98 1.57
N ASP A 114 -8.41 -1.07 2.13
CA ASP A 114 -8.65 0.37 2.01
C ASP A 114 -7.55 0.98 1.14
N PHE A 115 -7.94 1.91 0.27
CA PHE A 115 -7.04 2.52 -0.71
C PHE A 115 -6.96 4.02 -0.42
N LEU A 116 -5.78 4.48 0.00
CA LEU A 116 -5.57 5.84 0.45
C LEU A 116 -4.57 6.53 -0.48
N ALA A 117 -5.03 7.54 -1.22
CA ALA A 117 -4.14 8.30 -2.09
C ALA A 117 -3.17 9.14 -1.26
N VAL A 118 -1.90 9.08 -1.61
CA VAL A 118 -0.86 9.88 -0.97
C VAL A 118 -0.63 11.10 -1.83
N LYS A 119 -0.93 12.28 -1.29
CA LYS A 119 -0.82 13.55 -2.01
C LYS A 119 0.31 14.39 -1.46
N ARG A 120 0.95 15.13 -2.35
CA ARG A 120 1.86 16.21 -2.00
C ARG A 120 1.56 17.37 -2.93
N GLN A 121 1.20 18.53 -2.34
CA GLN A 121 0.67 19.63 -3.13
C GLN A 121 -0.59 19.15 -3.87
N ASP A 122 -0.72 19.34 -5.15
CA ASP A 122 -1.90 18.89 -5.89
C ASP A 122 -1.65 17.60 -6.68
N ARG A 123 -0.59 16.88 -6.35
CA ARG A 123 -0.20 15.68 -7.08
C ARG A 123 -0.40 14.44 -6.20
N ILE A 124 -0.91 13.39 -6.79
CA ILE A 124 -1.02 12.09 -6.13
C ILE A 124 0.24 11.29 -6.48
N LEU A 125 1.01 10.93 -5.45
CA LEU A 125 2.30 10.27 -5.62
C LEU A 125 2.19 8.75 -5.65
N GLY A 126 1.19 8.22 -4.98
CA GLY A 126 1.00 6.79 -4.86
C GLY A 126 -0.23 6.49 -4.05
N VAL A 127 -0.42 5.22 -3.74
CA VAL A 127 -1.57 4.74 -2.98
C VAL A 127 -1.10 3.81 -1.88
N ILE A 128 -1.56 4.05 -0.67
CA ILE A 128 -1.35 3.12 0.44
C ILE A 128 -2.55 2.18 0.48
N ILE A 129 -2.27 0.88 0.44
CA ILE A 129 -3.29 -0.15 0.63
C ILE A 129 -3.16 -0.64 2.07
N ARG A 130 -4.26 -0.52 2.82
CA ARG A 130 -4.35 -1.07 4.17
C ARG A 130 -5.17 -2.35 4.09
N GLU A 131 -4.51 -3.47 4.36
CA GLU A 131 -5.13 -4.79 4.32
C GLU A 131 -5.43 -5.27 5.73
N THR A 132 -6.69 -5.39 6.07
CA THR A 132 -7.14 -5.83 7.38
C THR A 132 -7.70 -7.23 7.29
N ASN A 133 -7.17 -8.15 8.10
CA ASN A 133 -7.76 -9.49 8.23
C ASN A 133 -9.00 -9.38 9.13
N MET A 134 -10.16 -9.64 8.57
CA MET A 134 -11.42 -9.39 9.26
C MET A 134 -11.62 -10.28 10.48
N ILE A 135 -11.10 -11.49 10.46
CA ILE A 135 -11.21 -12.38 11.62
C ILE A 135 -10.43 -11.78 12.79
N MET A 136 -9.20 -11.33 12.55
CA MET A 136 -8.38 -10.74 13.59
C MET A 136 -8.95 -9.40 14.05
N HIS A 137 -9.50 -8.63 13.12
CA HIS A 137 -10.11 -7.34 13.41
C HIS A 137 -11.29 -7.52 14.38
N LEU A 138 -12.17 -8.47 14.10
CA LEU A 138 -13.32 -8.76 14.96
C LEU A 138 -12.89 -9.32 16.32
N ALA A 139 -11.88 -10.19 16.34
CA ALA A 139 -11.36 -10.77 17.57
C ALA A 139 -10.77 -9.72 18.51
N ASN A 140 -10.31 -8.59 17.98
CA ASN A 140 -9.76 -7.48 18.77
C ASN A 140 -10.81 -6.42 19.13
N GLY A 141 -12.07 -6.68 18.88
CA GLY A 141 -13.15 -5.80 19.31
C GLY A 141 -13.34 -4.55 18.46
N HIS A 142 -12.90 -4.57 17.25
CA HIS A 142 -12.96 -3.39 16.37
C HIS A 142 -14.02 -3.47 15.32
#